data_566080146bf4256c85d1905ca7a5349b
#
_entry.id   566080146bf4256c85d1905ca7a5349b
#
_cell.length_a   1.000
_cell.length_b   1.000
_cell.length_c   1.000
_cell.angle_alpha   90.00
_cell.angle_beta   90.00
_cell.angle_gamma   90.00
#
_symmetry.space_group_name_H-M   'P 1'
#
loop_
_entity.id
_entity.type
_entity.pdbx_description
1 polymer ?
#
loop_
_entity_poly.entity_id
_entity_poly.type
_entity_poly.pdbx_seq_one_letter_code
_entity_poly.pdbx_strand_id
1 'polypeptide(L)'
;QRHLQARRAGDRVGVGGEEQVKHLTSMLDVQAAQPSVIRLRDWVFDRLAPRPGETAVDVGSGTGETVIRLAGAVGELGRAIGIEPNPALRAVAADRASAARVQAEFLDGAAGALPFADGSVDLVTCERVLQHLDDADAAVREFARVLRPGGRVVVIDSDWATGVIHPGDPEVVSRYQRFSLTQWPNPHSGRLLRSQLLAAGLEVDPDIGSSALVLPDGAFRGGGMMAMSAPAAIASGAVTAEELAGLISGLEAAAEHGRAFFSVTMFAVLGRRPAH
;
A
#
# COMPACT_ATOMS: atom_id res chain seq x y z
N GLN A 1 -26.02 -3.02 29.34
CA GLN A 1 -24.97 -4.04 29.16
C GLN A 1 -25.06 -4.57 27.74
N ARG A 2 -24.32 -3.97 26.81
CA ARG A 2 -24.09 -4.52 25.46
C ARG A 2 -22.59 -4.49 25.24
N HIS A 3 -21.95 -5.64 25.37
CA HIS A 3 -20.58 -5.86 24.96
C HIS A 3 -20.52 -5.82 23.41
N LEU A 4 -20.12 -4.70 22.83
CA LEU A 4 -19.63 -4.66 21.46
C LEU A 4 -18.16 -5.11 21.52
N GLN A 5 -17.94 -6.36 21.12
CA GLN A 5 -16.59 -6.87 20.86
C GLN A 5 -16.02 -6.11 19.66
N ALA A 6 -14.98 -5.33 19.91
CA ALA A 6 -14.12 -4.78 18.87
C ALA A 6 -13.47 -5.96 18.13
N ARG A 7 -13.93 -6.25 16.92
CA ARG A 7 -13.27 -7.20 16.02
C ARG A 7 -11.98 -6.54 15.56
N ARG A 8 -10.86 -7.13 15.92
CA ARG A 8 -9.52 -6.68 15.51
C ARG A 8 -9.39 -6.77 13.98
N ALA A 9 -8.82 -5.75 13.34
CA ALA A 9 -8.55 -5.70 11.90
C ALA A 9 -7.70 -6.88 11.39
N GLY A 10 -7.01 -7.61 12.27
CA GLY A 10 -6.28 -8.84 11.97
C GLY A 10 -7.14 -10.06 11.60
N ASP A 11 -8.44 -10.07 11.91
CA ASP A 11 -9.31 -11.24 11.67
C ASP A 11 -9.92 -11.29 10.27
N ARG A 12 -9.64 -10.34 9.40
CA ARG A 12 -10.17 -10.34 8.02
C ARG A 12 -9.33 -11.12 7.02
N VAL A 13 -8.11 -11.51 7.36
CA VAL A 13 -7.33 -12.46 6.59
C VAL A 13 -7.35 -13.78 7.34
N GLY A 14 -8.48 -14.45 7.31
CA GLY A 14 -8.56 -15.85 7.73
C GLY A 14 -7.51 -16.63 6.96
N VAL A 15 -6.88 -17.63 7.62
CA VAL A 15 -5.94 -18.59 7.06
C VAL A 15 -6.55 -19.16 5.77
N GLY A 16 -6.42 -18.43 4.67
CA GLY A 16 -6.82 -18.86 3.35
C GLY A 16 -5.84 -19.92 2.88
N GLY A 17 -6.35 -20.99 2.29
CA GLY A 17 -5.52 -22.05 1.76
C GLY A 17 -4.49 -21.53 0.75
N GLU A 18 -3.56 -22.39 0.32
CA GLU A 18 -2.46 -22.04 -0.62
C GLU A 18 -2.92 -21.26 -1.86
N GLU A 19 -4.13 -21.50 -2.33
CA GLU A 19 -4.70 -20.82 -3.49
C GLU A 19 -4.97 -19.33 -3.23
N GLN A 20 -5.46 -19.00 -2.05
CA GLN A 20 -5.69 -17.59 -1.64
C GLN A 20 -4.37 -16.83 -1.48
N VAL A 21 -3.34 -17.49 -0.94
CA VAL A 21 -1.98 -16.90 -0.83
C VAL A 21 -1.40 -16.67 -2.22
N LYS A 22 -1.50 -17.65 -3.13
CA LYS A 22 -1.05 -17.52 -4.52
C LYS A 22 -1.77 -16.37 -5.24
N HIS A 23 -3.08 -16.25 -5.06
CA HIS A 23 -3.86 -15.17 -5.65
C HIS A 23 -3.39 -13.79 -5.13
N LEU A 24 -3.26 -13.64 -3.80
CA LEU A 24 -2.79 -12.39 -3.19
C LEU A 24 -1.37 -12.04 -3.65
N THR A 25 -0.45 -13.00 -3.64
CA THR A 25 0.92 -12.83 -4.12
C THR A 25 0.94 -12.38 -5.59
N SER A 26 0.15 -13.05 -6.45
CA SER A 26 0.04 -12.67 -7.86
C SER A 26 -0.48 -11.25 -8.06
N MET A 27 -1.48 -10.83 -7.28
CA MET A 27 -1.99 -9.46 -7.33
C MET A 27 -0.92 -8.43 -6.94
N LEU A 28 -0.17 -8.70 -5.87
CA LEU A 28 0.92 -7.83 -5.43
C LEU A 28 2.03 -7.74 -6.48
N ASP A 29 2.40 -8.86 -7.10
CA ASP A 29 3.41 -8.92 -8.15
C ASP A 29 3.00 -8.14 -9.40
N VAL A 30 1.75 -8.31 -9.86
CA VAL A 30 1.20 -7.54 -10.99
C VAL A 30 1.24 -6.03 -10.72
N GLN A 31 0.90 -5.62 -9.50
CA GLN A 31 0.96 -4.21 -9.12
C GLN A 31 2.40 -3.70 -9.03
N ALA A 32 3.30 -4.48 -8.43
CA ALA A 32 4.71 -4.13 -8.28
C ALA A 32 5.44 -3.98 -9.64
N ALA A 33 5.04 -4.80 -10.61
CA ALA A 33 5.60 -4.77 -11.97
C ALA A 33 5.11 -3.60 -12.83
N GLN A 34 4.13 -2.80 -12.35
CA GLN A 34 3.65 -1.66 -13.13
C GLN A 34 4.75 -0.60 -13.31
N PRO A 35 4.99 -0.10 -14.53
CA PRO A 35 6.03 0.91 -14.76
C PRO A 35 5.87 2.17 -13.90
N SER A 36 4.62 2.54 -13.59
CA SER A 36 4.30 3.67 -12.73
C SER A 36 4.70 3.45 -11.27
N VAL A 37 4.53 2.22 -10.77
CA VAL A 37 4.95 1.83 -9.41
C VAL A 37 6.47 1.79 -9.34
N ILE A 38 7.13 1.19 -10.33
CA ILE A 38 8.59 1.12 -10.41
C ILE A 38 9.19 2.53 -10.39
N ARG A 39 8.70 3.45 -11.24
CA ARG A 39 9.20 4.84 -11.28
C ARG A 39 9.07 5.55 -9.94
N LEU A 40 7.93 5.39 -9.25
CA LEU A 40 7.73 6.02 -7.95
C LEU A 40 8.65 5.42 -6.88
N ARG A 41 8.82 4.10 -6.88
CA ARG A 41 9.75 3.41 -5.97
C ARG A 41 11.21 3.79 -6.23
N ASP A 42 11.61 3.99 -7.49
CA ASP A 42 12.95 4.47 -7.83
C ASP A 42 13.17 5.88 -7.30
N TRP A 43 12.22 6.79 -7.52
CA TRP A 43 12.25 8.13 -6.94
C TRP A 43 12.36 8.10 -5.41
N VAL A 44 11.56 7.24 -4.75
CA VAL A 44 11.61 7.04 -3.29
C VAL A 44 12.97 6.55 -2.85
N PHE A 45 13.53 5.56 -3.54
CA PHE A 45 14.81 4.96 -3.19
C PHE A 45 15.95 5.96 -3.30
N ASP A 46 15.95 6.79 -4.35
CA ASP A 46 16.91 7.86 -4.55
C ASP A 46 16.83 8.92 -3.42
N ARG A 47 15.61 9.26 -2.99
CA ARG A 47 15.38 10.23 -1.91
C ARG A 47 15.72 9.69 -0.53
N LEU A 48 15.41 8.42 -0.28
CA LEU A 48 15.81 7.73 0.95
C LEU A 48 17.32 7.62 1.06
N ALA A 49 17.99 7.39 -0.06
CA ALA A 49 19.44 7.19 -0.14
C ALA A 49 19.95 6.28 0.99
N PRO A 50 19.54 5.00 1.05
CA PRO A 50 20.00 4.07 2.07
C PRO A 50 21.51 3.88 2.00
N ARG A 51 22.16 3.74 3.16
CA ARG A 51 23.61 3.68 3.28
C ARG A 51 24.07 2.36 3.89
N PRO A 52 25.26 1.89 3.55
CA PRO A 52 25.86 0.72 4.21
C PRO A 52 25.89 0.88 5.74
N GLY A 53 25.50 -0.17 6.45
CA GLY A 53 25.47 -0.19 7.91
C GLY A 53 24.20 0.36 8.56
N GLU A 54 23.25 0.90 7.80
CA GLU A 54 21.98 1.41 8.35
C GLU A 54 21.00 0.28 8.69
N THR A 55 20.13 0.55 9.66
CA THR A 55 18.94 -0.27 9.98
C THR A 55 17.75 0.29 9.23
N ALA A 56 17.25 -0.48 8.26
CA ALA A 56 16.15 -0.14 7.39
C ALA A 56 14.91 -1.01 7.71
N VAL A 57 13.75 -0.40 7.86
CA VAL A 57 12.49 -1.10 8.15
C VAL A 57 11.46 -0.79 7.06
N ASP A 58 10.84 -1.83 6.51
CA ASP A 58 9.70 -1.70 5.60
C ASP A 58 8.43 -2.19 6.31
N VAL A 59 7.46 -1.30 6.49
CA VAL A 59 6.22 -1.58 7.23
C VAL A 59 5.10 -1.96 6.26
N GLY A 60 4.52 -3.14 6.46
CA GLY A 60 3.62 -3.78 5.51
C GLY A 60 4.39 -4.35 4.32
N SER A 61 5.46 -5.08 4.61
CA SER A 61 6.44 -5.50 3.60
C SER A 61 5.92 -6.50 2.56
N GLY A 62 4.73 -7.06 2.75
CA GLY A 62 4.11 -7.97 1.80
C GLY A 62 5.03 -9.11 1.38
N THR A 63 5.33 -9.19 0.09
CA THR A 63 6.21 -10.21 -0.50
C THR A 63 7.70 -9.88 -0.43
N GLY A 64 8.09 -8.80 0.26
CA GLY A 64 9.48 -8.50 0.62
C GLY A 64 10.31 -7.77 -0.42
N GLU A 65 9.74 -7.30 -1.53
CA GLU A 65 10.48 -6.69 -2.64
C GLU A 65 11.29 -5.46 -2.19
N THR A 66 10.66 -4.54 -1.44
CA THR A 66 11.34 -3.35 -0.89
C THR A 66 12.43 -3.75 0.10
N VAL A 67 12.17 -4.73 0.97
CA VAL A 67 13.15 -5.21 1.96
C VAL A 67 14.40 -5.79 1.28
N ILE A 68 14.20 -6.58 0.22
CA ILE A 68 15.30 -7.16 -0.57
C ILE A 68 16.15 -6.05 -1.20
N ARG A 69 15.52 -5.02 -1.75
CA ARG A 69 16.22 -3.86 -2.33
C ARG A 69 17.00 -3.09 -1.25
N LEU A 70 16.39 -2.87 -0.08
CA LEU A 70 17.03 -2.24 1.06
C LEU A 70 18.23 -3.06 1.56
N ALA A 71 18.09 -4.38 1.68
CA ALA A 71 19.17 -5.29 2.10
C ALA A 71 20.41 -5.15 1.19
N GLY A 72 20.20 -5.05 -0.12
CA GLY A 72 21.29 -4.81 -1.06
C GLY A 72 22.00 -3.47 -0.85
N ALA A 73 21.29 -2.44 -0.42
CA ALA A 73 21.85 -1.10 -0.21
C ALA A 73 22.54 -0.94 1.15
N VAL A 74 21.96 -1.48 2.23
CA VAL A 74 22.56 -1.38 3.56
C VAL A 74 23.73 -2.36 3.76
N GLY A 75 23.80 -3.40 2.94
CA GLY A 75 24.91 -4.37 2.92
C GLY A 75 25.00 -5.22 4.18
N GLU A 76 26.07 -6.00 4.30
CA GLU A 76 26.26 -6.98 5.37
C GLU A 76 26.41 -6.37 6.78
N LEU A 77 26.81 -5.10 6.87
CA LEU A 77 26.93 -4.37 8.14
C LEU A 77 25.61 -3.70 8.58
N GLY A 78 24.64 -3.63 7.67
CA GLY A 78 23.32 -3.07 7.94
C GLY A 78 22.28 -4.15 8.23
N ARG A 79 21.05 -3.70 8.49
CA ARG A 79 19.90 -4.58 8.69
C ARG A 79 18.73 -4.10 7.82
N ALA A 80 18.10 -5.03 7.10
CA ALA A 80 16.85 -4.78 6.37
C ALA A 80 15.75 -5.68 6.96
N ILE A 81 14.69 -5.07 7.45
CA ILE A 81 13.65 -5.74 8.23
C ILE A 81 12.28 -5.40 7.65
N GLY A 82 11.50 -6.42 7.29
CA GLY A 82 10.11 -6.30 6.91
C GLY A 82 9.18 -6.57 8.09
N ILE A 83 8.20 -5.71 8.29
CA ILE A 83 7.11 -5.93 9.25
C ILE A 83 5.85 -6.27 8.46
N GLU A 84 5.32 -7.47 8.67
CA GLU A 84 4.15 -7.98 7.94
C GLU A 84 3.31 -8.88 8.86
N PRO A 85 2.03 -8.56 9.11
CA PRO A 85 1.18 -9.38 9.99
C PRO A 85 0.80 -10.72 9.36
N ASN A 86 0.79 -10.86 8.03
CA ASN A 86 0.39 -12.09 7.37
C ASN A 86 1.56 -13.11 7.33
N PRO A 87 1.49 -14.23 8.06
CA PRO A 87 2.56 -15.22 8.12
C PRO A 87 2.86 -15.86 6.77
N ALA A 88 1.87 -16.00 5.88
CA ALA A 88 2.07 -16.57 4.56
C ALA A 88 2.86 -15.63 3.63
N LEU A 89 2.61 -14.32 3.71
CA LEU A 89 3.40 -13.33 2.97
C LEU A 89 4.83 -13.25 3.52
N ARG A 90 5.02 -13.33 4.86
CA ARG A 90 6.36 -13.40 5.45
C ARG A 90 7.15 -14.61 4.95
N ALA A 91 6.51 -15.78 4.81
CA ALA A 91 7.17 -16.97 4.26
C ALA A 91 7.60 -16.74 2.81
N VAL A 92 6.72 -16.22 1.96
CA VAL A 92 7.04 -15.86 0.56
C VAL A 92 8.20 -14.86 0.51
N ALA A 93 8.20 -13.85 1.37
CA ALA A 93 9.25 -12.83 1.43
C ALA A 93 10.61 -13.43 1.83
N ALA A 94 10.61 -14.32 2.82
CA ALA A 94 11.84 -15.02 3.26
C ALA A 94 12.42 -15.91 2.14
N ASP A 95 11.58 -16.65 1.43
CA ASP A 95 12.01 -17.47 0.30
C ASP A 95 12.61 -16.61 -0.83
N ARG A 96 11.99 -15.45 -1.13
CA ARG A 96 12.50 -14.50 -2.13
C ARG A 96 13.84 -13.89 -1.72
N ALA A 97 13.99 -13.50 -0.46
CA ALA A 97 15.24 -12.96 0.05
C ALA A 97 16.37 -14.01 -0.02
N SER A 98 16.06 -15.26 0.33
CA SER A 98 16.99 -16.39 0.18
C SER A 98 17.40 -16.61 -1.27
N ALA A 99 16.45 -16.61 -2.20
CA ALA A 99 16.71 -16.74 -3.64
C ALA A 99 17.57 -15.57 -4.19
N ALA A 100 17.36 -14.37 -3.69
CA ALA A 100 18.13 -13.17 -4.01
C ALA A 100 19.52 -13.14 -3.34
N ARG A 101 19.80 -14.07 -2.40
CA ARG A 101 21.03 -14.15 -1.61
C ARG A 101 21.33 -12.87 -0.83
N VAL A 102 20.31 -12.25 -0.24
CA VAL A 102 20.45 -11.10 0.64
C VAL A 102 20.05 -11.45 2.06
N GLN A 103 20.66 -10.75 3.04
CA GLN A 103 20.28 -10.89 4.44
C GLN A 103 19.11 -9.94 4.73
N ALA A 104 17.93 -10.52 4.97
CA ALA A 104 16.72 -9.79 5.32
C ALA A 104 15.98 -10.54 6.41
N GLU A 105 15.33 -9.79 7.30
CA GLU A 105 14.50 -10.32 8.38
C GLU A 105 13.03 -9.99 8.09
N PHE A 106 12.12 -10.90 8.42
CA PHE A 106 10.69 -10.66 8.30
C PHE A 106 10.01 -11.00 9.63
N LEU A 107 9.49 -9.96 10.29
CA LEU A 107 8.91 -10.05 11.63
C LEU A 107 7.39 -9.88 11.59
N ASP A 108 6.73 -10.54 12.52
CA ASP A 108 5.33 -10.26 12.81
C ASP A 108 5.20 -8.89 13.49
N GLY A 109 4.19 -8.11 13.10
CA GLY A 109 3.96 -6.83 13.71
C GLY A 109 2.90 -6.00 12.97
N ALA A 110 2.43 -4.98 13.66
CA ALA A 110 1.46 -4.02 13.14
C ALA A 110 2.09 -2.62 13.05
N ALA A 111 1.68 -1.83 12.05
CA ALA A 111 2.20 -0.49 11.81
C ALA A 111 2.04 0.46 13.02
N GLY A 112 0.98 0.28 13.82
CA GLY A 112 0.72 1.09 15.03
C GLY A 112 1.44 0.63 16.30
N ALA A 113 2.28 -0.45 16.22
CA ALA A 113 3.05 -0.98 17.36
C ALA A 113 4.29 -1.72 16.84
N LEU A 114 5.31 -0.97 16.44
CA LEU A 114 6.53 -1.54 15.86
C LEU A 114 7.44 -2.14 16.93
N PRO A 115 8.03 -3.33 16.70
CA PRO A 115 8.83 -4.04 17.70
C PRO A 115 10.27 -3.49 17.79
N PHE A 116 10.42 -2.18 17.82
CA PHE A 116 11.70 -1.48 17.90
C PHE A 116 11.71 -0.49 19.05
N ALA A 117 12.88 -0.29 19.66
CA ALA A 117 13.09 0.74 20.64
C ALA A 117 13.01 2.15 20.00
N ASP A 118 12.74 3.16 20.84
CA ASP A 118 12.77 4.55 20.43
C ASP A 118 14.13 4.93 19.84
N GLY A 119 14.12 5.57 18.69
CA GLY A 119 15.34 6.08 18.07
C GLY A 119 16.36 5.03 17.63
N SER A 120 15.92 3.81 17.30
CA SER A 120 16.78 2.68 16.94
C SER A 120 16.87 2.37 15.44
N VAL A 121 16.08 3.07 14.61
CA VAL A 121 15.97 2.83 13.17
C VAL A 121 16.47 4.02 12.38
N ASP A 122 17.24 3.79 11.32
CA ASP A 122 17.79 4.83 10.46
C ASP A 122 16.79 5.29 9.39
N LEU A 123 16.07 4.34 8.82
CA LEU A 123 15.07 4.63 7.80
C LEU A 123 13.87 3.69 7.88
N VAL A 124 12.71 4.25 7.52
CA VAL A 124 11.44 3.52 7.43
C VAL A 124 10.85 3.73 6.03
N THR A 125 10.32 2.66 5.45
CA THR A 125 9.43 2.70 4.28
C THR A 125 8.07 2.13 4.65
N CYS A 126 7.02 2.65 4.03
CA CYS A 126 5.67 2.14 4.18
C CYS A 126 4.90 2.41 2.88
N GLU A 127 4.45 1.36 2.18
CA GLU A 127 3.76 1.50 0.90
C GLU A 127 2.38 0.86 0.94
N ARG A 128 1.34 1.67 0.68
CA ARG A 128 -0.08 1.25 0.56
C ARG A 128 -0.61 0.48 1.77
N VAL A 129 -0.24 0.93 2.95
CA VAL A 129 -0.65 0.37 4.24
C VAL A 129 -1.65 1.27 4.95
N LEU A 130 -1.40 2.58 5.01
CA LEU A 130 -2.21 3.50 5.80
C LEU A 130 -3.66 3.57 5.32
N GLN A 131 -3.91 3.35 4.03
CA GLN A 131 -5.27 3.25 3.45
C GLN A 131 -6.12 2.14 4.08
N HIS A 132 -5.51 1.13 4.69
CA HIS A 132 -6.17 -0.02 5.31
C HIS A 132 -6.31 0.09 6.83
N LEU A 133 -5.74 1.12 7.46
CA LEU A 133 -5.71 1.28 8.90
C LEU A 133 -6.86 2.14 9.40
N ASP A 134 -7.47 1.74 10.51
CA ASP A 134 -8.47 2.56 11.20
C ASP A 134 -7.82 3.78 11.90
N ASP A 135 -6.58 3.64 12.39
CA ASP A 135 -5.77 4.72 12.99
C ASP A 135 -4.42 4.83 12.27
N ALA A 136 -4.41 5.51 11.12
CA ALA A 136 -3.20 5.78 10.36
C ALA A 136 -2.25 6.74 11.11
N ASP A 137 -2.78 7.64 11.93
CA ASP A 137 -1.98 8.58 12.70
C ASP A 137 -1.15 7.87 13.78
N ALA A 138 -1.68 6.79 14.38
CA ALA A 138 -0.90 5.96 15.30
C ALA A 138 0.29 5.31 14.60
N ALA A 139 0.11 4.80 13.39
CA ALA A 139 1.20 4.24 12.61
C ALA A 139 2.29 5.29 12.30
N VAL A 140 1.90 6.49 11.88
CA VAL A 140 2.85 7.57 11.59
C VAL A 140 3.60 8.02 12.85
N ARG A 141 2.93 8.07 14.02
CA ARG A 141 3.60 8.32 15.31
C ARG A 141 4.64 7.24 15.66
N GLU A 142 4.33 5.96 15.37
CA GLU A 142 5.29 4.87 15.56
C GLU A 142 6.51 5.00 14.62
N PHE A 143 6.31 5.40 13.37
CA PHE A 143 7.44 5.68 12.46
C PHE A 143 8.35 6.77 13.04
N ALA A 144 7.77 7.87 13.53
CA ALA A 144 8.54 8.93 14.16
C ALA A 144 9.24 8.49 15.46
N ARG A 145 8.60 7.63 16.26
CA ARG A 145 9.16 7.11 17.52
C ARG A 145 10.41 6.26 17.28
N VAL A 146 10.34 5.32 16.35
CA VAL A 146 11.43 4.36 16.09
C VAL A 146 12.61 4.98 15.34
N LEU A 147 12.39 6.03 14.54
CA LEU A 147 13.46 6.72 13.85
C LEU A 147 14.42 7.37 14.84
N ARG A 148 15.73 7.22 14.65
CA ARG A 148 16.74 7.99 15.39
C ARG A 148 16.70 9.48 14.99
N PRO A 149 17.25 10.40 15.82
CA PRO A 149 17.47 11.77 15.37
C PRO A 149 18.22 11.81 14.02
N GLY A 150 17.71 12.58 13.07
CA GLY A 150 18.20 12.62 11.69
C GLY A 150 17.80 11.41 10.82
N GLY A 151 17.08 10.44 11.36
CA GLY A 151 16.49 9.34 10.61
C GLY A 151 15.37 9.81 9.67
N ARG A 152 14.97 8.98 8.74
CA ARG A 152 14.04 9.37 7.67
C ARG A 152 13.01 8.30 7.36
N VAL A 153 11.83 8.74 6.93
CA VAL A 153 10.74 7.86 6.48
C VAL A 153 10.23 8.31 5.13
N VAL A 154 9.89 7.37 4.27
CA VAL A 154 9.02 7.64 3.12
C VAL A 154 7.76 6.80 3.24
N VAL A 155 6.63 7.47 3.10
CA VAL A 155 5.33 6.83 3.04
C VAL A 155 4.77 7.03 1.63
N ILE A 156 4.35 5.93 1.02
CA ILE A 156 3.64 5.91 -0.26
C ILE A 156 2.23 5.43 0.00
N ASP A 157 1.22 6.20 -0.44
CA ASP A 157 -0.15 5.69 -0.39
C ASP A 157 -1.02 6.25 -1.51
N SER A 158 -2.15 5.58 -1.76
CA SER A 158 -3.10 5.95 -2.79
C SER A 158 -4.11 6.95 -2.27
N ASP A 159 -4.54 7.85 -3.15
CA ASP A 159 -5.72 8.68 -2.94
C ASP A 159 -6.84 8.20 -3.87
N TRP A 160 -7.74 7.37 -3.34
CA TRP A 160 -8.78 6.72 -4.12
C TRP A 160 -9.79 7.69 -4.72
N ALA A 161 -9.89 8.94 -4.20
CA ALA A 161 -10.74 9.97 -4.78
C ALA A 161 -10.17 10.57 -6.08
N THR A 162 -8.94 10.22 -6.46
CA THR A 162 -8.35 10.60 -7.75
C THR A 162 -8.62 9.57 -8.85
N GLY A 163 -9.50 8.60 -8.58
CA GLY A 163 -9.84 7.53 -9.50
C GLY A 163 -10.38 8.03 -10.84
N VAL A 164 -9.89 7.45 -11.94
CA VAL A 164 -10.39 7.67 -13.29
C VAL A 164 -10.81 6.33 -13.88
N ILE A 165 -12.00 6.29 -14.48
CA ILE A 165 -12.55 5.10 -15.13
C ILE A 165 -13.02 5.47 -16.52
N HIS A 166 -12.58 4.72 -17.56
CA HIS A 166 -13.01 4.91 -18.95
C HIS A 166 -12.94 3.55 -19.70
N PRO A 167 -13.94 3.23 -20.56
CA PRO A 167 -15.17 3.96 -20.80
C PRO A 167 -16.20 3.79 -19.68
N GLY A 168 -17.23 4.61 -19.69
CA GLY A 168 -18.39 4.51 -18.81
C GLY A 168 -19.27 5.75 -18.88
N ASP A 169 -20.54 5.60 -18.54
CA ASP A 169 -21.42 6.74 -18.35
C ASP A 169 -20.89 7.59 -17.18
N PRO A 170 -20.68 8.91 -17.36
CA PRO A 170 -20.06 9.76 -16.34
C PRO A 170 -20.83 9.77 -15.00
N GLU A 171 -22.15 9.70 -15.03
CA GLU A 171 -22.98 9.71 -13.83
C GLU A 171 -22.90 8.38 -13.08
N VAL A 172 -22.96 7.25 -13.80
CA VAL A 172 -22.79 5.92 -13.23
C VAL A 172 -21.39 5.80 -12.61
N VAL A 173 -20.36 6.18 -13.35
CA VAL A 173 -18.97 6.19 -12.87
C VAL A 173 -18.84 7.02 -11.59
N SER A 174 -19.39 8.25 -11.58
CA SER A 174 -19.31 9.15 -10.41
C SER A 174 -20.00 8.55 -9.18
N ARG A 175 -21.17 7.93 -9.34
CA ARG A 175 -21.90 7.29 -8.24
C ARG A 175 -21.16 6.05 -7.73
N TYR A 176 -20.66 5.23 -8.64
CA TYR A 176 -19.84 4.07 -8.28
C TYR A 176 -18.55 4.48 -7.55
N GLN A 177 -17.83 5.49 -8.03
CA GLN A 177 -16.62 5.99 -7.36
C GLN A 177 -16.91 6.51 -5.95
N ARG A 178 -17.97 7.28 -5.74
CA ARG A 178 -18.38 7.71 -4.39
C ARG A 178 -18.66 6.53 -3.47
N PHE A 179 -19.32 5.49 -3.98
CA PHE A 179 -19.54 4.26 -3.23
C PHE A 179 -18.20 3.57 -2.92
N SER A 180 -17.30 3.44 -3.88
CA SER A 180 -16.02 2.74 -3.69
C SER A 180 -15.16 3.36 -2.60
N LEU A 181 -15.23 4.68 -2.40
CA LEU A 181 -14.52 5.35 -1.29
C LEU A 181 -15.00 4.87 0.09
N THR A 182 -16.26 4.46 0.22
CA THR A 182 -16.79 3.93 1.49
C THR A 182 -16.30 2.53 1.84
N GLN A 183 -15.62 1.86 0.91
CA GLN A 183 -15.09 0.51 1.11
C GLN A 183 -13.68 0.49 1.74
N TRP A 184 -13.07 1.64 1.89
CA TRP A 184 -11.74 1.79 2.46
C TRP A 184 -11.82 2.47 3.83
N PRO A 185 -11.09 2.02 4.84
CA PRO A 185 -10.97 2.73 6.11
C PRO A 185 -10.43 4.15 5.93
N ASN A 186 -9.45 4.33 5.03
CA ASN A 186 -8.78 5.61 4.80
C ASN A 186 -8.60 5.87 3.30
N PRO A 187 -9.70 6.22 2.58
CA PRO A 187 -9.70 6.34 1.12
C PRO A 187 -8.88 7.53 0.60
N HIS A 188 -8.58 8.50 1.46
CA HIS A 188 -7.85 9.71 1.14
C HIS A 188 -6.40 9.69 1.67
N SER A 189 -5.87 8.51 1.98
CA SER A 189 -4.56 8.34 2.63
C SER A 189 -3.46 9.15 1.93
N GLY A 190 -3.36 9.07 0.60
CA GLY A 190 -2.31 9.74 -0.16
C GLY A 190 -2.22 11.25 0.07
N ARG A 191 -3.35 11.98 0.10
CA ARG A 191 -3.36 13.44 0.34
C ARG A 191 -3.09 13.83 1.78
N LEU A 192 -3.27 12.92 2.73
CA LEU A 192 -3.11 13.16 4.16
C LEU A 192 -1.65 12.98 4.62
N LEU A 193 -0.81 12.27 3.87
CA LEU A 193 0.55 11.89 4.27
C LEU A 193 1.37 13.07 4.80
N ARG A 194 1.35 14.20 4.07
CA ARG A 194 2.10 15.39 4.48
C ARG A 194 1.66 15.92 5.84
N SER A 195 0.37 16.05 6.05
CA SER A 195 -0.17 16.58 7.32
C SER A 195 0.07 15.61 8.48
N GLN A 196 0.00 14.31 8.24
CA GLN A 196 0.23 13.28 9.25
C GLN A 196 1.70 13.24 9.69
N LEU A 197 2.65 13.32 8.74
CA LEU A 197 4.08 13.38 9.06
C LEU A 197 4.44 14.65 9.84
N LEU A 198 3.90 15.81 9.45
CA LEU A 198 4.08 17.06 10.20
C LEU A 198 3.50 16.98 11.62
N ALA A 199 2.30 16.41 11.76
CA ALA A 199 1.64 16.23 13.07
C ALA A 199 2.41 15.26 13.99
N ALA A 200 3.17 14.31 13.42
CA ALA A 200 4.07 13.43 14.16
C ALA A 200 5.42 14.08 14.52
N GLY A 201 5.64 15.37 14.21
CA GLY A 201 6.85 16.10 14.54
C GLY A 201 8.02 15.87 13.56
N LEU A 202 7.73 15.37 12.35
CA LEU A 202 8.74 15.20 11.31
C LEU A 202 8.84 16.46 10.42
N GLU A 203 10.04 16.75 9.96
CA GLU A 203 10.29 17.74 8.91
C GLU A 203 9.97 17.09 7.55
N VAL A 204 9.09 17.70 6.78
CA VAL A 204 8.62 17.14 5.50
C VAL A 204 9.33 17.79 4.32
N ASP A 205 9.91 16.98 3.44
CA ASP A 205 10.49 17.45 2.19
C ASP A 205 9.39 18.09 1.31
N PRO A 206 9.61 19.28 0.73
CA PRO A 206 8.64 19.94 -0.13
C PRO A 206 8.41 19.22 -1.46
N ASP A 207 9.36 18.40 -1.92
CA ASP A 207 9.24 17.61 -3.14
C ASP A 207 8.46 16.33 -2.85
N ILE A 208 7.24 16.26 -3.39
CA ILE A 208 6.31 15.13 -3.22
C ILE A 208 6.30 14.31 -4.51
N GLY A 209 6.69 13.03 -4.39
CA GLY A 209 6.59 12.09 -5.48
C GLY A 209 5.14 11.76 -5.79
N SER A 210 4.82 11.59 -7.06
CA SER A 210 3.50 11.11 -7.48
C SER A 210 3.58 10.25 -8.73
N SER A 211 2.69 9.26 -8.82
CA SER A 211 2.53 8.43 -10.02
C SER A 211 1.12 7.88 -10.08
N ALA A 212 0.59 7.70 -11.29
CA ALA A 212 -0.68 7.03 -11.48
C ALA A 212 -0.47 5.52 -11.51
N LEU A 213 -1.10 4.80 -10.59
CA LEU A 213 -1.28 3.35 -10.71
C LEU A 213 -2.33 3.10 -11.78
N VAL A 214 -1.90 2.63 -12.94
CA VAL A 214 -2.78 2.28 -14.06
C VAL A 214 -2.95 0.77 -14.09
N LEU A 215 -4.21 0.29 -14.10
CA LEU A 215 -4.47 -1.14 -14.17
C LEU A 215 -4.21 -1.67 -15.59
N PRO A 216 -3.57 -2.85 -15.73
CA PRO A 216 -3.41 -3.50 -17.02
C PRO A 216 -4.75 -4.05 -17.53
N ASP A 217 -4.89 -4.22 -18.85
CA ASP A 217 -6.12 -4.73 -19.48
C ASP A 217 -6.62 -6.03 -18.86
N GLY A 218 -5.72 -6.93 -18.46
CA GLY A 218 -6.06 -8.18 -17.78
C GLY A 218 -6.82 -8.03 -16.46
N ALA A 219 -6.71 -6.88 -15.80
CA ALA A 219 -7.39 -6.60 -14.54
C ALA A 219 -8.90 -6.37 -14.69
N PHE A 220 -9.39 -6.15 -15.92
CA PHE A 220 -10.82 -5.96 -16.20
C PHE A 220 -11.56 -7.27 -16.47
N ARG A 221 -10.85 -8.38 -16.66
CA ARG A 221 -11.47 -9.67 -16.93
C ARG A 221 -12.32 -10.16 -15.76
N GLY A 222 -13.53 -10.67 -16.08
CA GLY A 222 -14.49 -11.10 -15.06
C GLY A 222 -14.98 -9.95 -14.16
N GLY A 223 -14.95 -8.71 -14.68
CA GLY A 223 -15.34 -7.50 -13.98
C GLY A 223 -14.34 -7.00 -12.93
N GLY A 224 -13.24 -7.72 -12.70
CA GLY A 224 -12.17 -7.31 -11.80
C GLY A 224 -12.64 -6.90 -10.39
N MET A 225 -12.10 -5.83 -9.85
CA MET A 225 -12.50 -5.31 -8.53
C MET A 225 -13.98 -4.85 -8.47
N MET A 226 -14.56 -4.43 -9.60
CA MET A 226 -15.96 -4.02 -9.64
C MET A 226 -16.92 -5.17 -9.40
N ALA A 227 -16.62 -6.35 -9.96
CA ALA A 227 -17.42 -7.55 -9.72
C ALA A 227 -17.43 -7.96 -8.24
N MET A 228 -16.30 -7.81 -7.54
CA MET A 228 -16.20 -8.13 -6.12
C MET A 228 -17.03 -7.17 -5.25
N SER A 229 -17.12 -5.90 -5.61
CA SER A 229 -17.89 -4.89 -4.86
C SER A 229 -19.35 -4.77 -5.35
N ALA A 230 -19.73 -5.44 -6.45
CA ALA A 230 -21.04 -5.29 -7.08
C ALA A 230 -22.22 -5.53 -6.12
N PRO A 231 -22.25 -6.61 -5.30
CA PRO A 231 -23.38 -6.83 -4.39
C PRO A 231 -23.58 -5.66 -3.41
N ALA A 232 -22.48 -5.12 -2.87
CA ALA A 232 -22.54 -4.02 -1.93
C ALA A 232 -22.91 -2.69 -2.61
N ALA A 233 -22.42 -2.41 -3.82
CA ALA A 233 -22.74 -1.22 -4.59
C ALA A 233 -24.23 -1.16 -4.94
N ILE A 234 -24.81 -2.29 -5.35
CA ILE A 234 -26.23 -2.41 -5.67
C ILE A 234 -27.08 -2.29 -4.40
N ALA A 235 -26.71 -3.00 -3.33
CA ALA A 235 -27.45 -2.97 -2.07
C ALA A 235 -27.47 -1.58 -1.42
N SER A 236 -26.43 -0.78 -1.62
CA SER A 236 -26.36 0.62 -1.14
C SER A 236 -27.22 1.58 -1.96
N GLY A 237 -27.72 1.17 -3.12
CA GLY A 237 -28.43 2.04 -4.06
C GLY A 237 -27.53 3.02 -4.83
N ALA A 238 -26.21 2.85 -4.77
CA ALA A 238 -25.27 3.70 -5.50
C ALA A 238 -25.43 3.55 -7.02
N VAL A 239 -25.63 2.32 -7.47
CA VAL A 239 -25.87 1.96 -8.87
C VAL A 239 -26.90 0.84 -8.94
N THR A 240 -27.63 0.73 -10.06
CA THR A 240 -28.48 -0.42 -10.31
C THR A 240 -27.66 -1.60 -10.83
N ALA A 241 -28.25 -2.80 -10.79
CA ALA A 241 -27.59 -4.00 -11.36
C ALA A 241 -27.33 -3.86 -12.87
N GLU A 242 -28.26 -3.24 -13.61
CA GLU A 242 -28.13 -3.00 -15.04
C GLU A 242 -27.02 -1.98 -15.36
N GLU A 243 -26.99 -0.85 -14.64
CA GLU A 243 -25.93 0.16 -14.80
C GLU A 243 -24.54 -0.41 -14.54
N LEU A 244 -24.38 -1.19 -13.46
CA LEU A 244 -23.10 -1.78 -13.12
C LEU A 244 -22.68 -2.88 -14.11
N ALA A 245 -23.63 -3.71 -14.55
CA ALA A 245 -23.35 -4.71 -15.58
C ALA A 245 -22.94 -4.06 -16.90
N GLY A 246 -23.58 -2.97 -17.29
CA GLY A 246 -23.24 -2.16 -18.47
C GLY A 246 -21.82 -1.55 -18.35
N LEU A 247 -21.46 -1.02 -17.19
CA LEU A 247 -20.13 -0.47 -16.94
C LEU A 247 -19.05 -1.56 -17.02
N ILE A 248 -19.27 -2.70 -16.37
CA ILE A 248 -18.33 -3.83 -16.39
C ILE A 248 -18.15 -4.35 -17.81
N SER A 249 -19.23 -4.66 -18.53
CA SER A 249 -19.14 -5.19 -19.89
C SER A 249 -18.51 -4.21 -20.87
N GLY A 250 -18.75 -2.90 -20.69
CA GLY A 250 -18.11 -1.85 -21.48
C GLY A 250 -16.60 -1.79 -21.26
N LEU A 251 -16.14 -1.93 -20.01
CA LEU A 251 -14.72 -1.97 -19.67
C LEU A 251 -14.04 -3.24 -20.21
N GLU A 252 -14.68 -4.42 -20.08
CA GLU A 252 -14.16 -5.67 -20.61
C GLU A 252 -13.99 -5.60 -22.15
N ALA A 253 -15.02 -5.16 -22.87
CA ALA A 253 -14.95 -4.99 -24.31
C ALA A 253 -13.89 -3.97 -24.75
N ALA A 254 -13.70 -2.90 -23.98
CA ALA A 254 -12.66 -1.92 -24.25
C ALA A 254 -11.26 -2.52 -23.99
N ALA A 255 -11.10 -3.32 -22.93
CA ALA A 255 -9.84 -3.95 -22.57
C ALA A 255 -9.36 -4.97 -23.62
N GLU A 256 -10.25 -5.65 -24.32
CA GLU A 256 -9.89 -6.53 -25.44
C GLU A 256 -9.13 -5.80 -26.56
N HIS A 257 -9.27 -4.48 -26.64
CA HIS A 257 -8.66 -3.62 -27.66
C HIS A 257 -7.67 -2.62 -27.08
N GLY A 258 -7.24 -2.78 -25.80
CA GLY A 258 -6.32 -1.86 -25.14
C GLY A 258 -6.89 -0.45 -24.94
N ARG A 259 -8.22 -0.31 -24.80
CA ARG A 259 -8.92 0.98 -24.68
C ARG A 259 -9.55 1.21 -23.30
N ALA A 260 -9.51 0.21 -22.42
CA ALA A 260 -9.94 0.38 -21.05
C ALA A 260 -8.90 1.18 -20.25
N PHE A 261 -9.35 2.01 -19.35
CA PHE A 261 -8.48 2.80 -18.49
C PHE A 261 -9.07 2.89 -17.09
N PHE A 262 -8.28 2.47 -16.11
CA PHE A 262 -8.50 2.74 -14.71
C PHE A 262 -7.19 3.22 -14.10
N SER A 263 -7.23 4.31 -13.38
CA SER A 263 -6.08 4.76 -12.62
C SER A 263 -6.46 5.37 -11.28
N VAL A 264 -5.53 5.34 -10.34
CA VAL A 264 -5.57 6.06 -9.07
C VAL A 264 -4.20 6.68 -8.81
N THR A 265 -4.14 7.89 -8.23
CA THR A 265 -2.87 8.54 -7.93
C THR A 265 -2.29 8.00 -6.63
N MET A 266 -1.03 7.60 -6.67
CA MET A 266 -0.19 7.35 -5.50
C MET A 266 0.68 8.58 -5.24
N PHE A 267 0.83 8.94 -3.98
CA PHE A 267 1.73 9.98 -3.50
C PHE A 267 2.80 9.38 -2.61
N ALA A 268 4.02 9.93 -2.69
CA ALA A 268 5.13 9.56 -1.82
C ALA A 268 5.65 10.80 -1.11
N VAL A 269 5.72 10.76 0.21
CA VAL A 269 6.16 11.89 1.03
C VAL A 269 7.31 11.46 1.93
N LEU A 270 8.41 12.21 1.87
CA LEU A 270 9.58 12.03 2.72
C LEU A 270 9.45 12.90 3.98
N GLY A 271 9.63 12.28 5.15
CA GLY A 271 9.79 12.94 6.43
C GLY A 271 11.15 12.64 7.05
N ARG A 272 11.69 13.59 7.82
CA ARG A 272 12.93 13.44 8.60
C ARG A 272 12.67 13.74 10.06
N ARG A 273 13.19 12.90 10.96
CA ARG A 273 13.19 13.24 12.37
C ARG A 273 14.22 14.34 12.61
N PRO A 274 13.88 15.46 13.27
CA PRO A 274 14.85 16.50 13.63
C PRO A 274 16.08 15.93 14.35
N ALA A 275 17.25 16.51 14.11
CA ALA A 275 18.51 16.03 14.69
C ALA A 275 18.69 16.44 16.18
N HIS A 276 17.78 17.29 16.67
CA HIS A 276 17.82 17.85 18.04
C HIS A 276 16.51 17.67 18.77
#